data_5db1ef91e50f4feb60b970f05f6b499c
#
_entry.id   5db1ef91e50f4feb60b970f05f6b499c
#
_cell.length_a   1.000
_cell.length_b   1.000
_cell.length_c   1.000
_cell.angle_alpha   90.00
_cell.angle_beta   90.00
_cell.angle_gamma   90.00
#
_symmetry.space_group_name_H-M   'P 1'
#
loop_
_entity.id
_entity.type
_entity.pdbx_description
1 polymer ?
#
loop_
_entity_poly.entity_id
_entity_poly.type
_entity_poly.pdbx_seq_one_letter_code
_entity_poly.pdbx_strand_id
1 'polypeptide(L)'
;MPQTERQIVVAKTAVKAPVVFVLEDDPDILRLIQHHLKAANFETVGYPSSAGMLEQAARLQPVLFLLDIMLPGESGLDVCRRIRQNHKLEMTPVMFLTAKGEEADRVAGLELGADDYIVKPFSPREMIARIRAVLRRTQRPEKPALIRVGELEINGEAMSISVGGEPVSTTPTEYRLLEYLASHAGRVFTRDQLLDAVWRDSHFVTLRSIDVFVRRLREKIESDPERPQYLKTVRGVGYRFDRTNGETAA
;
A
#
# COMPACT_ATOMS: atom_id res chain seq x y z
N MET A 1 50.56 23.74 24.10
CA MET A 1 49.37 22.92 24.44
C MET A 1 48.68 22.51 23.16
N PRO A 2 48.78 21.25 22.67
CA PRO A 2 48.09 20.84 21.48
C PRO A 2 46.63 20.47 21.84
N GLN A 3 45.70 21.03 21.10
CA GLN A 3 44.27 20.70 21.18
C GLN A 3 44.05 19.33 20.54
N THR A 4 43.56 18.40 21.34
CA THR A 4 43.18 17.04 20.89
C THR A 4 41.82 17.11 20.17
N GLU A 5 41.80 17.03 18.85
CA GLU A 5 40.61 16.84 18.07
C GLU A 5 40.00 15.47 18.43
N ARG A 6 38.84 15.49 19.09
CA ARG A 6 38.01 14.31 19.25
C ARG A 6 37.32 14.00 17.94
N GLN A 7 37.83 13.04 17.20
CA GLN A 7 37.10 12.43 16.07
C GLN A 7 35.86 11.73 16.63
N ILE A 8 34.67 12.28 16.29
CA ILE A 8 33.41 11.62 16.55
C ILE A 8 33.26 10.51 15.48
N VAL A 9 33.59 9.28 15.86
CA VAL A 9 33.27 8.09 15.05
C VAL A 9 31.78 7.84 15.18
N VAL A 10 31.01 8.33 14.22
CA VAL A 10 29.60 7.95 14.08
C VAL A 10 29.57 6.48 13.66
N ALA A 11 29.26 5.60 14.60
CA ALA A 11 29.04 4.20 14.32
C ALA A 11 27.87 4.08 13.32
N LYS A 12 28.18 3.68 12.08
CA LYS A 12 27.20 3.41 11.04
C LYS A 12 26.42 2.17 11.50
N THR A 13 25.29 2.39 12.16
CA THR A 13 24.35 1.30 12.51
C THR A 13 24.05 0.56 11.21
N ALA A 14 24.41 -0.72 11.14
CA ALA A 14 24.13 -1.55 9.97
C ALA A 14 22.62 -1.63 9.81
N VAL A 15 22.07 -0.87 8.87
CA VAL A 15 20.65 -0.92 8.53
C VAL A 15 20.40 -2.33 7.98
N LYS A 16 19.66 -3.14 8.73
CA LYS A 16 19.26 -4.49 8.29
C LYS A 16 18.53 -4.39 6.96
N ALA A 17 18.91 -5.22 5.99
CA ALA A 17 18.28 -5.18 4.68
C ALA A 17 16.77 -5.45 4.81
N PRO A 18 15.92 -4.72 4.06
CA PRO A 18 14.48 -4.88 4.13
C PRO A 18 14.07 -6.27 3.63
N VAL A 19 13.17 -6.93 4.35
CA VAL A 19 12.73 -8.31 4.10
C VAL A 19 11.50 -8.31 3.21
N VAL A 20 11.54 -9.04 2.09
CA VAL A 20 10.40 -9.29 1.19
C VAL A 20 9.98 -10.76 1.34
N PHE A 21 8.69 -10.97 1.59
CA PHE A 21 8.08 -12.30 1.61
C PHE A 21 7.54 -12.64 0.21
N VAL A 22 7.92 -13.81 -0.29
CA VAL A 22 7.54 -14.28 -1.62
C VAL A 22 6.76 -15.58 -1.50
N LEU A 23 5.54 -15.62 -2.00
CA LEU A 23 4.69 -16.80 -2.06
C LEU A 23 4.54 -17.21 -3.55
N GLU A 24 5.14 -18.33 -3.92
CA GLU A 24 5.23 -18.84 -5.29
C GLU A 24 5.48 -20.34 -5.23
N ASP A 25 4.62 -21.14 -5.84
CA ASP A 25 4.70 -22.60 -5.81
C ASP A 25 5.71 -23.18 -6.80
N ASP A 26 5.98 -22.49 -7.92
CA ASP A 26 7.02 -22.90 -8.86
C ASP A 26 8.41 -22.62 -8.27
N PRO A 27 9.23 -23.67 -8.01
CA PRO A 27 10.52 -23.49 -7.36
C PRO A 27 11.55 -22.76 -8.24
N ASP A 28 11.40 -22.77 -9.55
CA ASP A 28 12.32 -22.08 -10.47
C ASP A 28 12.00 -20.59 -10.51
N ILE A 29 10.72 -20.23 -10.54
CA ILE A 29 10.26 -18.83 -10.45
C ILE A 29 10.61 -18.27 -9.07
N LEU A 30 10.36 -19.01 -7.99
CA LEU A 30 10.71 -18.59 -6.64
C LEU A 30 12.20 -18.30 -6.50
N ARG A 31 13.07 -19.20 -6.98
CA ARG A 31 14.54 -19.02 -6.98
C ARG A 31 14.97 -17.81 -7.80
N LEU A 32 14.36 -17.60 -8.97
CA LEU A 32 14.63 -16.45 -9.83
C LEU A 32 14.31 -15.13 -9.11
N ILE A 33 13.13 -15.05 -8.50
CA ILE A 33 12.68 -13.88 -7.73
C ILE A 33 13.66 -13.60 -6.58
N GLN A 34 13.96 -14.61 -5.77
CA GLN A 34 14.86 -14.46 -4.62
C GLN A 34 16.26 -14.02 -5.03
N HIS A 35 16.80 -14.59 -6.13
CA HIS A 35 18.11 -14.20 -6.67
C HIS A 35 18.14 -12.69 -7.02
N HIS A 36 17.16 -12.20 -7.74
CA HIS A 36 17.11 -10.79 -8.16
C HIS A 36 16.79 -9.82 -7.02
N LEU A 37 15.97 -10.22 -6.06
CA LEU A 37 15.72 -9.43 -4.85
C LEU A 37 17.00 -9.29 -4.02
N LYS A 38 17.74 -10.36 -3.82
CA LYS A 38 19.02 -10.35 -3.12
C LYS A 38 20.06 -9.46 -3.81
N ALA A 39 20.15 -9.53 -5.14
CA ALA A 39 21.01 -8.65 -5.94
C ALA A 39 20.60 -7.17 -5.83
N ALA A 40 19.34 -6.87 -5.51
CA ALA A 40 18.80 -5.53 -5.30
C ALA A 40 18.88 -5.06 -3.84
N ASN A 41 19.59 -5.78 -2.96
CA ASN A 41 19.77 -5.51 -1.52
C ASN A 41 18.49 -5.70 -0.67
N PHE A 42 17.64 -6.67 -1.04
CA PHE A 42 16.56 -7.15 -0.19
C PHE A 42 16.93 -8.50 0.43
N GLU A 43 16.57 -8.72 1.69
CA GLU A 43 16.46 -10.08 2.22
C GLU A 43 15.14 -10.69 1.76
N THR A 44 15.11 -12.02 1.60
CA THR A 44 13.92 -12.71 1.09
C THR A 44 13.59 -13.93 1.91
N VAL A 45 12.30 -14.15 2.17
CA VAL A 45 11.78 -15.41 2.68
C VAL A 45 10.79 -15.96 1.65
N GLY A 46 11.09 -17.13 1.11
CA GLY A 46 10.28 -17.76 0.07
C GLY A 46 9.42 -18.88 0.62
N TYR A 47 8.19 -18.96 0.14
CA TYR A 47 7.19 -19.94 0.53
C TYR A 47 6.57 -20.59 -0.71
N PRO A 48 6.58 -21.92 -0.81
CA PRO A 48 5.86 -22.64 -1.87
C PRO A 48 4.37 -22.79 -1.56
N SER A 49 3.95 -22.50 -0.33
CA SER A 49 2.56 -22.46 0.13
C SER A 49 2.41 -21.49 1.30
N SER A 50 1.21 -21.09 1.63
CA SER A 50 0.95 -20.13 2.71
C SER A 50 1.21 -20.67 4.13
N ALA A 51 1.50 -21.95 4.29
CA ALA A 51 1.69 -22.59 5.57
C ALA A 51 2.81 -21.92 6.39
N GLY A 52 2.48 -21.45 7.59
CA GLY A 52 3.42 -20.78 8.51
C GLY A 52 3.87 -19.38 8.10
N MET A 53 3.50 -18.92 6.88
CA MET A 53 3.96 -17.62 6.35
C MET A 53 3.51 -16.44 7.21
N LEU A 54 2.24 -16.39 7.59
CA LEU A 54 1.69 -15.24 8.34
C LEU A 54 2.25 -15.17 9.76
N GLU A 55 2.49 -16.31 10.40
CA GLU A 55 3.12 -16.36 11.73
C GLU A 55 4.53 -15.83 11.70
N GLN A 56 5.32 -16.23 10.69
CA GLN A 56 6.67 -15.74 10.52
C GLN A 56 6.69 -14.27 10.09
N ALA A 57 5.74 -13.83 9.25
CA ALA A 57 5.59 -12.43 8.86
C ALA A 57 5.29 -11.53 10.07
N ALA A 58 4.42 -11.96 10.99
CA ALA A 58 4.11 -11.21 12.21
C ALA A 58 5.32 -11.03 13.14
N ARG A 59 6.35 -11.88 13.03
CA ARG A 59 7.62 -11.77 13.78
C ARG A 59 8.67 -10.94 13.05
N LEU A 60 8.81 -11.14 11.72
CA LEU A 60 9.87 -10.51 10.93
C LEU A 60 9.47 -9.15 10.37
N GLN A 61 8.18 -8.81 10.36
CA GLN A 61 7.61 -7.55 9.85
C GLN A 61 8.17 -7.22 8.45
N PRO A 62 7.80 -8.01 7.42
CA PRO A 62 8.29 -7.77 6.06
C PRO A 62 7.87 -6.39 5.56
N VAL A 63 8.69 -5.79 4.70
CA VAL A 63 8.36 -4.51 4.07
C VAL A 63 7.39 -4.66 2.89
N LEU A 64 7.23 -5.88 2.37
CA LEU A 64 6.37 -6.18 1.23
C LEU A 64 6.09 -7.68 1.13
N PHE A 65 4.87 -8.02 0.73
CA PHE A 65 4.48 -9.34 0.25
C PHE A 65 4.40 -9.35 -1.28
N LEU A 66 5.03 -10.34 -1.90
CA LEU A 66 4.89 -10.67 -3.32
C LEU A 66 4.20 -12.02 -3.41
N LEU A 67 2.95 -12.06 -3.88
CA LEU A 67 2.07 -13.24 -3.81
C LEU A 67 1.67 -13.68 -5.21
N ASP A 68 1.91 -14.95 -5.56
CA ASP A 68 1.23 -15.52 -6.72
C ASP A 68 -0.27 -15.67 -6.41
N ILE A 69 -1.11 -15.32 -7.38
CA ILE A 69 -2.56 -15.53 -7.28
C ILE A 69 -2.90 -17.01 -7.44
N MET A 70 -2.25 -17.68 -8.39
CA MET A 70 -2.55 -19.06 -8.78
C MET A 70 -1.69 -20.05 -8.01
N LEU A 71 -2.14 -20.46 -6.84
CA LEU A 71 -1.46 -21.45 -6.01
C LEU A 71 -2.31 -22.72 -5.86
N PRO A 72 -1.68 -23.89 -5.76
CA PRO A 72 -2.41 -25.13 -5.46
C PRO A 72 -3.08 -25.07 -4.08
N GLY A 73 -4.39 -25.25 -4.06
CA GLY A 73 -5.17 -25.40 -2.82
C GLY A 73 -5.66 -24.10 -2.18
N GLU A 74 -4.91 -23.01 -2.20
CA GLU A 74 -5.32 -21.70 -1.66
C GLU A 74 -4.90 -20.57 -2.61
N SER A 75 -5.80 -19.68 -2.93
CA SER A 75 -5.48 -18.52 -3.78
C SER A 75 -4.63 -17.47 -3.03
N GLY A 76 -3.68 -16.82 -3.72
CA GLY A 76 -2.98 -15.66 -3.17
C GLY A 76 -3.92 -14.52 -2.74
N LEU A 77 -5.12 -14.46 -3.33
CA LEU A 77 -6.17 -13.52 -2.91
C LEU A 77 -6.68 -13.83 -1.49
N ASP A 78 -6.83 -15.12 -1.14
CA ASP A 78 -7.25 -15.53 0.21
C ASP A 78 -6.15 -15.23 1.23
N VAL A 79 -4.90 -15.44 0.85
CA VAL A 79 -3.73 -15.06 1.66
C VAL A 79 -3.70 -13.54 1.89
N CYS A 80 -3.94 -12.73 0.87
CA CYS A 80 -4.03 -11.28 0.98
C CYS A 80 -5.15 -10.87 1.95
N ARG A 81 -6.32 -11.49 1.86
CA ARG A 81 -7.43 -11.24 2.80
C ARG A 81 -7.02 -11.49 4.24
N ARG A 82 -6.30 -12.59 4.52
CA ARG A 82 -5.78 -12.91 5.85
C ARG A 82 -4.71 -11.93 6.32
N ILE A 83 -3.84 -11.44 5.42
CA ILE A 83 -2.88 -10.36 5.72
C ILE A 83 -3.64 -9.11 6.17
N ARG A 84 -4.70 -8.72 5.47
CA ARG A 84 -5.50 -7.53 5.79
C ARG A 84 -6.33 -7.65 7.07
N GLN A 85 -6.61 -8.87 7.52
CA GLN A 85 -7.26 -9.15 8.81
C GLN A 85 -6.27 -9.18 9.99
N ASN A 86 -4.98 -9.16 9.73
CA ASN A 86 -3.95 -9.19 10.77
C ASN A 86 -3.45 -7.79 11.09
N HIS A 87 -3.78 -7.25 12.25
CA HIS A 87 -3.41 -5.89 12.68
C HIS A 87 -1.91 -5.56 12.63
N LYS A 88 -1.02 -6.57 12.68
CA LYS A 88 0.43 -6.35 12.54
C LYS A 88 0.88 -6.27 11.08
N LEU A 89 0.07 -6.74 10.14
CA LEU A 89 0.43 -6.91 8.74
C LEU A 89 -0.47 -6.12 7.79
N GLU A 90 -1.61 -5.64 8.25
CA GLU A 90 -2.63 -4.99 7.41
C GLU A 90 -2.10 -3.80 6.60
N MET A 91 -1.12 -3.07 7.16
CA MET A 91 -0.46 -1.95 6.50
C MET A 91 0.78 -2.36 5.70
N THR A 92 1.14 -3.65 5.65
CA THR A 92 2.24 -4.11 4.81
C THR A 92 1.79 -4.14 3.35
N PRO A 93 2.55 -3.52 2.42
CA PRO A 93 2.25 -3.57 0.99
C PRO A 93 2.15 -4.99 0.45
N VAL A 94 1.17 -5.22 -0.44
CA VAL A 94 0.97 -6.48 -1.14
C VAL A 94 1.02 -6.24 -2.64
N MET A 95 1.87 -6.98 -3.33
CA MET A 95 1.92 -7.05 -4.78
C MET A 95 1.57 -8.46 -5.25
N PHE A 96 0.81 -8.57 -6.33
CA PHE A 96 0.48 -9.87 -6.90
C PHE A 96 1.33 -10.20 -8.13
N LEU A 97 1.65 -11.49 -8.25
CA LEU A 97 2.06 -12.12 -9.51
C LEU A 97 0.82 -12.74 -10.15
N THR A 98 0.55 -12.44 -11.41
CA THR A 98 -0.66 -12.90 -12.11
C THR A 98 -0.35 -13.35 -13.52
N ALA A 99 -1.10 -14.33 -14.04
CA ALA A 99 -1.02 -14.71 -15.45
C ALA A 99 -1.64 -13.62 -16.34
N LYS A 100 -1.21 -13.56 -17.61
CA LYS A 100 -1.74 -12.63 -18.60
C LYS A 100 -3.18 -13.01 -18.95
N GLY A 101 -4.13 -12.10 -18.78
CA GLY A 101 -5.52 -12.26 -19.25
C GLY A 101 -6.60 -12.28 -18.17
N GLU A 102 -6.26 -12.39 -16.90
CA GLU A 102 -7.24 -12.46 -15.79
C GLU A 102 -7.59 -11.07 -15.27
N GLU A 103 -8.42 -10.33 -16.02
CA GLU A 103 -8.93 -9.02 -15.60
C GLU A 103 -9.75 -9.13 -14.30
N ALA A 104 -10.48 -10.24 -14.15
CA ALA A 104 -11.30 -10.51 -12.96
C ALA A 104 -10.44 -10.63 -11.69
N ASP A 105 -9.31 -11.33 -11.76
CA ASP A 105 -8.40 -11.47 -10.62
C ASP A 105 -7.72 -10.15 -10.24
N ARG A 106 -7.43 -9.30 -11.24
CA ARG A 106 -6.90 -7.97 -10.98
C ARG A 106 -7.90 -7.07 -10.28
N VAL A 107 -9.17 -7.14 -10.68
CA VAL A 107 -10.26 -6.42 -10.00
C VAL A 107 -10.44 -6.96 -8.59
N ALA A 108 -10.52 -8.28 -8.40
CA ALA A 108 -10.65 -8.91 -7.09
C ALA A 108 -9.48 -8.55 -6.15
N GLY A 109 -8.26 -8.57 -6.66
CA GLY A 109 -7.09 -8.20 -5.84
C GLY A 109 -7.04 -6.71 -5.50
N LEU A 110 -7.48 -5.81 -6.41
CA LEU A 110 -7.66 -4.40 -6.09
C LEU A 110 -8.76 -4.22 -5.03
N GLU A 111 -9.83 -4.99 -5.10
CA GLU A 111 -10.84 -5.04 -4.06
C GLU A 111 -10.32 -5.55 -2.72
N LEU A 112 -9.25 -6.32 -2.69
CA LEU A 112 -8.55 -6.72 -1.46
C LEU A 112 -7.47 -5.72 -1.01
N GLY A 113 -7.27 -4.62 -1.74
CA GLY A 113 -6.32 -3.57 -1.39
C GLY A 113 -4.89 -3.92 -1.74
N ALA A 114 -4.66 -4.55 -2.89
CA ALA A 114 -3.32 -4.70 -3.46
C ALA A 114 -2.72 -3.35 -3.86
N ASP A 115 -1.41 -3.24 -3.73
CA ASP A 115 -0.66 -2.02 -4.01
C ASP A 115 -0.14 -1.96 -5.45
N ASP A 116 0.12 -3.11 -6.08
CA ASP A 116 0.51 -3.24 -7.49
C ASP A 116 0.41 -4.70 -7.96
N TYR A 117 0.64 -4.91 -9.27
CA TYR A 117 0.60 -6.21 -9.96
C TYR A 117 1.80 -6.38 -10.88
N ILE A 118 2.23 -7.62 -11.04
CA ILE A 118 3.25 -8.04 -11.99
C ILE A 118 2.69 -9.18 -12.82
N VAL A 119 2.64 -9.01 -14.14
CA VAL A 119 2.11 -10.03 -15.05
C VAL A 119 3.22 -10.98 -15.46
N LYS A 120 3.00 -12.28 -15.32
CA LYS A 120 3.87 -13.35 -15.82
C LYS A 120 3.68 -13.52 -17.35
N PRO A 121 4.76 -13.69 -18.14
CA PRO A 121 6.18 -13.62 -17.74
C PRO A 121 6.64 -12.17 -17.54
N PHE A 122 7.43 -11.91 -16.52
CA PHE A 122 7.93 -10.59 -16.16
C PHE A 122 9.45 -10.46 -16.34
N SER A 123 9.90 -9.25 -16.55
CA SER A 123 11.31 -8.91 -16.49
C SER A 123 11.75 -8.72 -15.03
N PRO A 124 12.88 -9.31 -14.58
CA PRO A 124 13.41 -9.05 -13.25
C PRO A 124 13.65 -7.56 -12.98
N ARG A 125 14.05 -6.79 -14.00
CA ARG A 125 14.24 -5.34 -13.87
C ARG A 125 12.92 -4.63 -13.60
N GLU A 126 11.85 -5.04 -14.27
CA GLU A 126 10.50 -4.51 -14.04
C GLU A 126 10.03 -4.82 -12.63
N MET A 127 10.16 -6.07 -12.19
CA MET A 127 9.79 -6.50 -10.84
C MET A 127 10.48 -5.64 -9.77
N ILE A 128 11.80 -5.46 -9.84
CA ILE A 128 12.54 -4.65 -8.88
C ILE A 128 12.14 -3.18 -8.94
N ALA A 129 11.91 -2.62 -10.14
CA ALA A 129 11.47 -1.24 -10.30
C ALA A 129 10.11 -1.01 -9.63
N ARG A 130 9.14 -1.92 -9.82
CA ARG A 130 7.81 -1.87 -9.20
C ARG A 130 7.86 -2.01 -7.68
N ILE A 131 8.62 -2.98 -7.15
CA ILE A 131 8.82 -3.14 -5.71
C ILE A 131 9.37 -1.84 -5.10
N ARG A 132 10.41 -1.26 -5.69
CA ARG A 132 10.97 0.02 -5.24
C ARG A 132 9.96 1.16 -5.33
N ALA A 133 9.13 1.20 -6.37
CA ALA A 133 8.09 2.21 -6.52
C ALA A 133 7.03 2.10 -5.40
N VAL A 134 6.57 0.89 -5.08
CA VAL A 134 5.66 0.63 -3.97
C VAL A 134 6.29 1.05 -2.64
N LEU A 135 7.51 0.61 -2.35
CA LEU A 135 8.20 0.94 -1.10
C LEU A 135 8.51 2.44 -0.95
N ARG A 136 8.86 3.13 -2.04
CA ARG A 136 9.06 4.59 -2.02
C ARG A 136 7.78 5.34 -1.62
N ARG A 137 6.62 4.84 -2.03
CA ARG A 137 5.32 5.43 -1.68
C ARG A 137 5.02 5.34 -0.19
N THR A 138 5.54 4.30 0.50
CA THR A 138 5.38 4.13 1.95
C THR A 138 6.37 4.95 2.79
N GLN A 139 7.46 5.45 2.19
CA GLN A 139 8.57 6.13 2.88
C GLN A 139 8.61 7.66 2.68
N ARG A 140 7.52 8.32 2.27
CA ARG A 140 7.53 9.76 1.99
C ARG A 140 7.78 10.60 3.25
N PRO A 141 8.81 11.51 3.25
CA PRO A 141 9.22 12.23 4.46
C PRO A 141 8.39 13.49 4.82
N GLU A 142 7.51 13.96 3.95
CA GLU A 142 6.74 15.18 4.18
C GLU A 142 5.23 14.89 4.13
N LYS A 143 4.72 14.40 5.24
CA LYS A 143 3.28 14.25 5.43
C LYS A 143 2.80 15.26 6.44
N PRO A 144 1.61 15.86 6.29
CA PRO A 144 1.03 16.65 7.37
C PRO A 144 0.92 15.74 8.60
N ALA A 145 1.47 16.19 9.72
CA ALA A 145 1.55 15.38 10.94
C ALA A 145 0.16 14.89 11.37
N LEU A 146 -0.87 15.71 11.17
CA LEU A 146 -2.24 15.40 11.53
C LEU A 146 -3.22 16.25 10.69
N ILE A 147 -4.20 15.58 10.07
CA ILE A 147 -5.34 16.23 9.41
C ILE A 147 -6.60 15.89 10.23
N ARG A 148 -7.32 16.91 10.68
CA ARG A 148 -8.60 16.78 11.38
C ARG A 148 -9.70 17.47 10.61
N VAL A 149 -10.79 16.76 10.34
CA VAL A 149 -11.98 17.31 9.69
C VAL A 149 -13.22 16.67 10.31
N GLY A 150 -13.93 17.43 11.15
CA GLY A 150 -15.02 16.88 11.94
C GLY A 150 -14.53 15.74 12.84
N GLU A 151 -15.18 14.59 12.73
CA GLU A 151 -14.81 13.39 13.49
C GLU A 151 -13.66 12.57 12.85
N LEU A 152 -13.28 12.90 11.61
CA LEU A 152 -12.22 12.20 10.88
C LEU A 152 -10.84 12.76 11.26
N GLU A 153 -9.96 11.89 11.71
CA GLU A 153 -8.55 12.18 11.94
C GLU A 153 -7.67 11.29 11.05
N ILE A 154 -6.69 11.89 10.38
CA ILE A 154 -5.69 11.20 9.55
C ILE A 154 -4.32 11.56 10.11
N ASN A 155 -3.63 10.60 10.70
CA ASN A 155 -2.31 10.76 11.27
C ASN A 155 -1.23 10.34 10.27
N GLY A 156 -0.45 11.32 9.79
CA GLY A 156 0.62 11.10 8.79
C GLY A 156 1.80 10.33 9.34
N GLU A 157 2.16 10.54 10.61
CA GLU A 157 3.29 9.86 11.25
C GLU A 157 2.98 8.39 11.55
N ALA A 158 1.79 8.13 12.11
CA ALA A 158 1.35 6.76 12.43
C ALA A 158 0.77 6.02 11.23
N MET A 159 0.52 6.69 10.09
CA MET A 159 -0.21 6.17 8.93
C MET A 159 -1.55 5.54 9.35
N SER A 160 -2.28 6.20 10.25
CA SER A 160 -3.53 5.71 10.82
C SER A 160 -4.67 6.69 10.60
N ILE A 161 -5.88 6.14 10.62
CA ILE A 161 -7.13 6.88 10.47
C ILE A 161 -8.02 6.54 11.67
N SER A 162 -8.76 7.54 12.18
CA SER A 162 -9.82 7.32 13.15
C SER A 162 -11.04 8.19 12.82
N VAL A 163 -12.21 7.73 13.22
CA VAL A 163 -13.48 8.45 13.11
C VAL A 163 -14.16 8.45 14.48
N GLY A 164 -14.45 9.64 15.02
CA GLY A 164 -14.99 9.75 16.37
C GLY A 164 -14.06 9.18 17.47
N GLY A 165 -12.76 9.11 17.21
CA GLY A 165 -11.76 8.51 18.10
C GLY A 165 -11.57 7.00 17.92
N GLU A 166 -12.45 6.33 17.17
CA GLU A 166 -12.34 4.89 16.90
C GLU A 166 -11.40 4.63 15.70
N PRO A 167 -10.43 3.70 15.83
CA PRO A 167 -9.49 3.41 14.75
C PRO A 167 -10.18 2.74 13.56
N VAL A 168 -9.83 3.19 12.35
CA VAL A 168 -10.32 2.66 11.08
C VAL A 168 -9.22 1.89 10.38
N SER A 169 -9.43 0.57 10.17
CA SER A 169 -8.49 -0.26 9.42
C SER A 169 -8.52 0.06 7.94
N THR A 170 -7.36 0.42 7.37
CA THR A 170 -7.20 0.73 5.96
C THR A 170 -5.99 0.01 5.37
N THR A 171 -6.02 -0.20 4.06
CA THR A 171 -4.82 -0.65 3.35
C THR A 171 -3.89 0.53 3.07
N PRO A 172 -2.59 0.30 2.77
CA PRO A 172 -1.66 1.37 2.43
C PRO A 172 -2.17 2.26 1.29
N THR A 173 -2.82 1.67 0.30
CA THR A 173 -3.37 2.38 -0.85
C THR A 173 -4.61 3.21 -0.50
N GLU A 174 -5.53 2.67 0.30
CA GLU A 174 -6.68 3.42 0.82
C GLU A 174 -6.23 4.61 1.67
N TYR A 175 -5.27 4.37 2.58
CA TYR A 175 -4.68 5.43 3.39
C TYR A 175 -4.11 6.55 2.51
N ARG A 176 -3.26 6.22 1.52
CA ARG A 176 -2.63 7.21 0.62
C ARG A 176 -3.65 7.99 -0.19
N LEU A 177 -4.69 7.33 -0.70
CA LEU A 177 -5.74 8.02 -1.47
C LEU A 177 -6.49 9.02 -0.61
N LEU A 178 -6.87 8.63 0.61
CA LEU A 178 -7.57 9.52 1.53
C LEU A 178 -6.67 10.68 1.98
N GLU A 179 -5.42 10.38 2.39
CA GLU A 179 -4.45 11.39 2.79
C GLU A 179 -4.20 12.42 1.66
N TYR A 180 -4.05 11.94 0.43
CA TYR A 180 -3.84 12.83 -0.72
C TYR A 180 -5.03 13.75 -0.96
N LEU A 181 -6.25 13.20 -0.95
CA LEU A 181 -7.46 13.98 -1.14
C LEU A 181 -7.70 14.96 0.02
N ALA A 182 -7.49 14.54 1.26
CA ALA A 182 -7.67 15.38 2.45
C ALA A 182 -6.63 16.50 2.55
N SER A 183 -5.37 16.22 2.16
CA SER A 183 -4.31 17.24 2.08
C SER A 183 -4.60 18.33 1.04
N HIS A 184 -5.49 18.05 0.08
CA HIS A 184 -5.90 18.98 -0.96
C HIS A 184 -7.43 19.26 -0.91
N ALA A 185 -7.96 19.36 0.31
CA ALA A 185 -9.39 19.57 0.53
C ALA A 185 -9.95 20.75 -0.28
N GLY A 186 -11.15 20.57 -0.84
CA GLY A 186 -11.83 21.52 -1.71
C GLY A 186 -11.43 21.43 -3.20
N ARG A 187 -10.31 20.78 -3.53
CA ARG A 187 -9.88 20.59 -4.91
C ARG A 187 -10.51 19.35 -5.54
N VAL A 188 -11.01 19.51 -6.78
CA VAL A 188 -11.51 18.40 -7.58
C VAL A 188 -10.34 17.75 -8.33
N PHE A 189 -10.27 16.42 -8.29
CA PHE A 189 -9.30 15.62 -9.02
C PHE A 189 -10.01 14.69 -9.98
N THR A 190 -9.51 14.60 -11.20
CA THR A 190 -9.95 13.56 -12.13
C THR A 190 -9.42 12.19 -11.69
N ARG A 191 -10.01 11.12 -12.22
CA ARG A 191 -9.54 9.75 -11.96
C ARG A 191 -8.10 9.55 -12.41
N ASP A 192 -7.72 10.11 -13.56
CA ASP A 192 -6.34 10.08 -14.08
C ASP A 192 -5.37 10.79 -13.11
N GLN A 193 -5.74 11.97 -12.62
CA GLN A 193 -4.91 12.69 -11.66
C GLN A 193 -4.73 11.94 -10.35
N LEU A 194 -5.77 11.25 -9.85
CA LEU A 194 -5.68 10.40 -8.67
C LEU A 194 -4.83 9.16 -8.92
N LEU A 195 -4.97 8.56 -10.10
CA LEU A 195 -4.16 7.44 -10.54
C LEU A 195 -2.67 7.83 -10.53
N ASP A 196 -2.33 8.93 -11.18
CA ASP A 196 -0.96 9.46 -11.24
C ASP A 196 -0.41 9.83 -9.88
N ALA A 197 -1.23 10.42 -9.00
CA ALA A 197 -0.80 10.86 -7.68
C ALA A 197 -0.50 9.70 -6.72
N VAL A 198 -1.36 8.66 -6.74
CA VAL A 198 -1.32 7.56 -5.77
C VAL A 198 -0.57 6.36 -6.32
N TRP A 199 -0.63 6.08 -7.62
CA TRP A 199 -0.02 4.90 -8.25
C TRP A 199 1.14 5.18 -9.20
N ARG A 200 1.40 6.39 -9.58
CA ARG A 200 2.45 7.00 -10.45
C ARG A 200 3.09 6.12 -11.54
N ASP A 201 3.47 4.89 -11.23
CA ASP A 201 4.22 4.00 -12.12
C ASP A 201 3.50 2.65 -12.36
N SER A 202 2.21 2.54 -12.00
CA SER A 202 1.45 1.30 -12.18
C SER A 202 0.64 1.35 -13.47
N HIS A 203 1.03 0.54 -14.46
CA HIS A 203 0.30 0.39 -15.72
C HIS A 203 -0.92 -0.53 -15.63
N PHE A 204 -1.17 -1.15 -14.47
CA PHE A 204 -2.22 -2.16 -14.29
C PHE A 204 -3.40 -1.69 -13.45
N VAL A 205 -3.27 -0.55 -12.76
CA VAL A 205 -4.38 0.08 -12.05
C VAL A 205 -5.16 0.92 -13.04
N THR A 206 -6.45 0.64 -13.16
CA THR A 206 -7.33 1.34 -14.12
C THR A 206 -8.11 2.46 -13.45
N LEU A 207 -8.74 3.32 -14.24
CA LEU A 207 -9.61 4.38 -13.72
C LEU A 207 -10.76 3.83 -12.85
N ARG A 208 -11.25 2.62 -13.16
CA ARG A 208 -12.27 1.92 -12.37
C ARG A 208 -11.79 1.54 -10.97
N SER A 209 -10.50 1.32 -10.82
CA SER A 209 -9.92 1.01 -9.51
C SER A 209 -10.09 2.16 -8.52
N ILE A 210 -10.02 3.41 -9.00
CA ILE A 210 -10.25 4.59 -8.17
C ILE A 210 -11.66 4.55 -7.56
N ASP A 211 -12.65 4.19 -8.37
CA ASP A 211 -14.05 4.12 -7.91
C ASP A 211 -14.24 3.05 -6.82
N VAL A 212 -13.55 1.92 -6.95
CA VAL A 212 -13.54 0.86 -5.93
C VAL A 212 -12.93 1.36 -4.61
N PHE A 213 -11.76 2.00 -4.67
CA PHE A 213 -11.11 2.52 -3.46
C PHE A 213 -11.92 3.64 -2.80
N VAL A 214 -12.52 4.54 -3.58
CA VAL A 214 -13.39 5.60 -3.03
C VAL A 214 -14.63 4.99 -2.37
N ARG A 215 -15.27 3.97 -2.98
CA ARG A 215 -16.41 3.27 -2.37
C ARG A 215 -16.02 2.66 -1.03
N ARG A 216 -14.90 1.93 -0.96
CA ARG A 216 -14.43 1.28 0.26
C ARG A 216 -14.04 2.27 1.35
N LEU A 217 -13.42 3.38 0.98
CA LEU A 217 -13.13 4.45 1.92
C LEU A 217 -14.43 5.01 2.51
N ARG A 218 -15.46 5.27 1.68
CA ARG A 218 -16.76 5.70 2.15
C ARG A 218 -17.39 4.72 3.14
N GLU A 219 -17.36 3.42 2.82
CA GLU A 219 -17.86 2.36 3.70
C GLU A 219 -17.18 2.37 5.08
N LYS A 220 -15.97 2.94 5.19
CA LYS A 220 -15.16 2.96 6.42
C LYS A 220 -15.22 4.28 7.18
N ILE A 221 -15.34 5.42 6.48
CA ILE A 221 -15.19 6.74 7.10
C ILE A 221 -16.47 7.59 7.08
N GLU A 222 -17.48 7.23 6.31
CA GLU A 222 -18.73 7.97 6.20
C GLU A 222 -19.82 7.31 7.05
N SER A 223 -20.63 8.10 7.72
CA SER A 223 -21.81 7.60 8.41
C SER A 223 -22.87 7.03 7.46
N ASP A 224 -22.96 7.58 6.24
CA ASP A 224 -23.79 7.10 5.12
C ASP A 224 -22.96 7.14 3.83
N PRO A 225 -22.48 5.98 3.32
CA PRO A 225 -21.69 5.89 2.10
C PRO A 225 -22.39 6.42 0.85
N GLU A 226 -23.74 6.37 0.80
CA GLU A 226 -24.55 6.87 -0.32
C GLU A 226 -24.71 8.42 -0.26
N ARG A 227 -24.54 9.00 0.93
CA ARG A 227 -24.58 10.45 1.17
C ARG A 227 -23.29 10.95 1.83
N PRO A 228 -22.14 10.72 1.19
CA PRO A 228 -20.84 10.97 1.82
C PRO A 228 -20.69 12.44 2.23
N GLN A 229 -20.08 12.68 3.38
CA GLN A 229 -19.76 14.02 3.89
C GLN A 229 -18.37 14.45 3.43
N TYR A 230 -17.40 13.57 3.52
CA TYR A 230 -15.99 13.84 3.23
C TYR A 230 -15.63 13.64 1.76
N LEU A 231 -15.91 12.44 1.19
CA LEU A 231 -15.51 12.07 -0.16
C LEU A 231 -16.65 12.28 -1.16
N LYS A 232 -16.69 13.46 -1.79
CA LYS A 232 -17.71 13.83 -2.77
C LYS A 232 -17.40 13.34 -4.17
N THR A 233 -18.43 12.90 -4.89
CA THR A 233 -18.36 12.67 -6.35
C THR A 233 -18.73 13.95 -7.09
N VAL A 234 -17.83 14.40 -7.96
CA VAL A 234 -18.13 15.47 -8.93
C VAL A 234 -18.47 14.78 -10.26
N ARG A 235 -19.77 14.71 -10.58
CA ARG A 235 -20.29 13.98 -11.75
C ARG A 235 -19.58 14.42 -13.03
N GLY A 236 -19.16 13.44 -13.85
CA GLY A 236 -18.46 13.68 -15.10
C GLY A 236 -16.98 14.10 -14.95
N VAL A 237 -16.48 14.38 -13.72
CA VAL A 237 -15.12 14.84 -13.48
C VAL A 237 -14.33 13.85 -12.65
N GLY A 238 -14.71 13.61 -11.39
CA GLY A 238 -13.94 12.78 -10.49
C GLY A 238 -14.36 12.94 -9.03
N TYR A 239 -13.40 13.16 -8.14
CA TYR A 239 -13.61 13.19 -6.71
C TYR A 239 -12.99 14.42 -6.04
N ARG A 240 -13.59 14.80 -4.90
CA ARG A 240 -13.14 15.89 -4.05
C ARG A 240 -13.30 15.49 -2.59
N PHE A 241 -12.38 15.90 -1.75
CA PHE A 241 -12.53 15.85 -0.31
C PHE A 241 -13.07 17.19 0.17
N ASP A 242 -14.20 17.19 0.89
CA ASP A 242 -14.78 18.38 1.47
C ASP A 242 -14.46 18.47 2.97
N ARG A 243 -14.13 19.66 3.45
CA ARG A 243 -14.16 19.97 4.88
C ARG A 243 -15.62 20.08 5.28
N THR A 244 -16.03 19.39 6.33
CA THR A 244 -17.39 19.55 6.87
C THR A 244 -17.60 21.02 7.26
N ASN A 245 -18.78 21.59 6.94
CA ASN A 245 -19.13 22.98 7.23
C ASN A 245 -19.02 23.28 8.74
N GLY A 246 -17.89 23.76 9.20
CA GLY A 246 -17.63 24.14 10.59
C GLY A 246 -16.26 24.76 10.81
N GLU A 247 -15.28 24.52 9.94
CA GLU A 247 -13.95 25.10 10.07
C GLU A 247 -13.64 26.00 8.88
N THR A 248 -13.95 27.29 9.05
CA THR A 248 -13.38 28.36 8.22
C THR A 248 -11.88 28.40 8.50
N ALA A 249 -11.07 28.32 7.43
CA ALA A 249 -9.62 28.46 7.51
C ALA A 249 -9.26 29.75 8.29
N ALA A 250 -8.53 29.58 9.38
CA ALA A 250 -7.80 30.66 10.04
C ALA A 250 -6.41 30.78 9.41
#